data_f5a604641565596d2fa1fa01237b2fe1
#
_entry.id   f5a604641565596d2fa1fa01237b2fe1
#
_cell.length_a   1.000
_cell.length_b   1.000
_cell.length_c   1.000
_cell.angle_alpha   90.00
_cell.angle_beta   90.00
_cell.angle_gamma   90.00
#
_symmetry.space_group_name_H-M   'P 1'
#
loop_
_entity.id
_entity.type
_entity.pdbx_description
1 polymer ?
#
loop_
_entity_poly.entity_id
_entity_poly.type
_entity_poly.pdbx_seq_one_letter_code
_entity_poly.pdbx_strand_id
1 'polypeptide(L)'
;LEFRRVLFRSEPVSFPGCREFPAGEKCKIVFGDWKDVGPILESHEFEHIEIENNCRNSAIPMLDMKNIPARIEPGAIIREQVTVGKNAVIMMGAILNIGAVVGEGTMIDMGAVLGGRATVGKHCHVGAGAVLAGVVEPASATPVIVEDNVLIGANAVVIEGCRIGHDAVVAAGAVVVEDVAPNTVVAGCPARVIKVKDDKTASKTALVDALRKL
;
A
#
# COMPACT_ATOMS: atom_id res chain seq x y z
N LEU A 1 11.26 9.53 -10.10
CA LEU A 1 12.37 10.50 -10.03
C LEU A 1 13.66 9.75 -9.77
N GLU A 2 14.56 9.75 -10.75
CA GLU A 2 15.87 9.11 -10.62
C GLU A 2 16.86 10.13 -10.10
N PHE A 3 17.67 9.73 -9.13
CA PHE A 3 18.78 10.49 -8.59
C PHE A 3 20.05 10.16 -9.36
N ARG A 4 20.81 11.18 -9.80
CA ARG A 4 22.11 10.94 -10.42
C ARG A 4 23.09 12.05 -10.10
N ARG A 5 24.29 11.64 -9.76
CA ARG A 5 25.43 12.54 -9.58
C ARG A 5 26.39 12.33 -10.74
N VAL A 6 26.70 13.41 -11.47
CA VAL A 6 27.58 13.36 -12.62
C VAL A 6 28.73 14.35 -12.43
N LEU A 7 29.97 13.88 -12.57
CA LEU A 7 31.18 14.67 -12.51
C LEU A 7 31.74 14.86 -13.93
N PHE A 8 32.11 16.11 -14.30
CA PHE A 8 32.57 16.47 -15.62
C PHE A 8 34.07 16.74 -15.66
N ARG A 9 34.69 16.46 -16.81
CA ARG A 9 36.11 16.64 -17.01
C ARG A 9 36.51 18.03 -17.55
N SER A 10 35.73 18.70 -18.40
CA SER A 10 36.15 19.94 -19.05
C SER A 10 35.10 20.91 -19.55
N GLU A 11 33.90 20.44 -19.95
CA GLU A 11 32.83 21.32 -20.40
C GLU A 11 31.49 20.95 -19.72
N PRO A 12 30.64 21.95 -19.42
CA PRO A 12 29.36 21.67 -18.79
C PRO A 12 28.42 21.00 -19.80
N VAL A 13 28.11 19.72 -19.60
CA VAL A 13 27.10 19.00 -20.38
C VAL A 13 25.70 19.36 -19.83
N SER A 14 24.80 19.71 -20.74
CA SER A 14 23.38 19.98 -20.40
C SER A 14 22.53 18.73 -20.54
N PHE A 15 21.53 18.58 -19.66
CA PHE A 15 20.57 17.49 -19.69
C PHE A 15 19.16 18.03 -19.95
N PRO A 16 18.77 18.27 -21.21
CA PRO A 16 17.46 18.77 -21.58
C PRO A 16 16.34 17.86 -21.02
N GLY A 17 15.29 18.49 -20.48
CA GLY A 17 14.18 17.74 -19.85
C GLY A 17 14.44 17.28 -18.42
N CYS A 18 15.66 17.44 -17.91
CA CYS A 18 16.04 17.06 -16.55
C CYS A 18 16.14 18.28 -15.62
N ARG A 19 16.12 18.03 -14.32
CA ARG A 19 16.43 19.04 -13.31
C ARG A 19 17.91 18.93 -12.95
N GLU A 20 18.63 20.02 -13.12
CA GLU A 20 20.07 20.09 -12.88
C GLU A 20 20.39 20.98 -11.69
N PHE A 21 21.28 20.55 -10.82
CA PHE A 21 21.73 21.28 -9.65
C PHE A 21 23.26 21.29 -9.62
N PRO A 22 23.92 22.47 -9.60
CA PRO A 22 25.36 22.53 -9.47
C PRO A 22 25.79 21.97 -8.11
N ALA A 23 26.84 21.18 -8.10
CA ALA A 23 27.43 20.58 -6.89
C ALA A 23 28.95 20.90 -6.79
N GLY A 24 29.39 21.98 -7.39
CA GLY A 24 30.78 22.45 -7.48
C GLY A 24 31.10 22.98 -8.88
N GLU A 25 32.36 23.36 -9.12
CA GLU A 25 32.77 23.93 -10.41
C GLU A 25 32.67 22.94 -11.58
N LYS A 26 32.86 21.63 -11.30
CA LYS A 26 32.92 20.58 -12.32
C LYS A 26 31.96 19.41 -12.02
N CYS A 27 30.97 19.64 -11.19
CA CYS A 27 30.03 18.60 -10.77
C CYS A 27 28.60 19.11 -10.77
N LYS A 28 27.67 18.28 -11.16
CA LYS A 28 26.23 18.56 -10.98
C LYS A 28 25.47 17.31 -10.58
N ILE A 29 24.33 17.52 -9.95
CA ILE A 29 23.35 16.48 -9.63
C ILE A 29 22.22 16.63 -10.64
N VAL A 30 21.87 15.54 -11.30
CA VAL A 30 20.84 15.52 -12.35
C VAL A 30 19.72 14.58 -11.94
N PHE A 31 18.50 15.06 -12.03
CA PHE A 31 17.28 14.27 -11.81
C PHE A 31 16.50 14.20 -13.11
N GLY A 32 16.27 13.04 -13.63
CA GLY A 32 15.54 12.86 -14.88
C GLY A 32 15.13 11.42 -15.14
N ASP A 33 14.37 11.23 -16.19
CA ASP A 33 14.05 9.91 -16.69
C ASP A 33 15.23 9.32 -17.47
N TRP A 34 15.37 7.99 -17.43
CA TRP A 34 16.49 7.33 -18.14
C TRP A 34 16.50 7.62 -19.65
N LYS A 35 15.33 7.73 -20.26
CA LYS A 35 15.19 8.07 -21.68
C LYS A 35 15.85 9.42 -22.06
N ASP A 36 15.90 10.37 -21.09
CA ASP A 36 16.45 11.71 -21.29
C ASP A 36 17.93 11.79 -20.83
N VAL A 37 18.30 11.03 -19.79
CA VAL A 37 19.66 11.03 -19.22
C VAL A 37 20.57 10.05 -19.91
N GLY A 38 20.12 8.83 -20.20
CA GLY A 38 20.93 7.75 -20.76
C GLY A 38 21.67 8.12 -22.04
N PRO A 39 20.99 8.62 -23.08
CA PRO A 39 21.63 9.01 -24.33
C PRO A 39 22.74 10.07 -24.18
N ILE A 40 22.59 10.97 -23.20
CA ILE A 40 23.59 11.99 -22.92
C ILE A 40 24.82 11.38 -22.26
N LEU A 41 24.61 10.44 -21.32
CA LEU A 41 25.71 9.73 -20.69
C LEU A 41 26.48 8.85 -21.68
N GLU A 42 25.81 8.27 -22.67
CA GLU A 42 26.43 7.45 -23.71
C GLU A 42 27.18 8.28 -24.75
N SER A 43 26.77 9.52 -25.00
CA SER A 43 27.36 10.40 -26.02
C SER A 43 28.52 11.28 -25.55
N HIS A 44 28.81 11.29 -24.24
CA HIS A 44 29.85 12.12 -23.65
C HIS A 44 30.77 11.30 -22.74
N GLU A 45 32.03 11.65 -22.68
CA GLU A 45 32.97 11.07 -21.73
C GLU A 45 32.94 11.83 -20.41
N PHE A 46 32.80 11.10 -19.31
CA PHE A 46 32.80 11.63 -17.94
C PHE A 46 33.93 11.01 -17.15
N GLU A 47 34.56 11.81 -16.29
CA GLU A 47 35.64 11.33 -15.44
C GLU A 47 35.13 10.38 -14.34
N HIS A 48 33.96 10.69 -13.80
CA HIS A 48 33.29 9.87 -12.81
C HIS A 48 31.77 10.02 -12.93
N ILE A 49 31.06 8.91 -12.89
CA ILE A 49 29.59 8.87 -12.89
C ILE A 49 29.14 7.98 -11.73
N GLU A 50 28.26 8.52 -10.91
CA GLU A 50 27.54 7.75 -9.91
C GLU A 50 26.05 7.77 -10.27
N ILE A 51 25.45 6.58 -10.40
CA ILE A 51 24.05 6.42 -10.80
C ILE A 51 23.32 5.75 -9.67
N GLU A 52 22.43 6.49 -9.02
CA GLU A 52 21.43 5.93 -8.13
C GLU A 52 20.14 5.71 -8.92
N ASN A 53 19.70 4.47 -8.99
CA ASN A 53 18.53 4.10 -9.75
C ASN A 53 17.37 3.73 -8.84
N ASN A 54 16.34 4.57 -8.81
CA ASN A 54 15.05 4.28 -8.18
C ASN A 54 13.99 4.04 -9.27
N CYS A 55 14.34 3.22 -10.23
CA CYS A 55 13.59 2.99 -11.46
C CYS A 55 12.43 2.01 -11.25
N ARG A 56 11.26 2.42 -11.71
CA ARG A 56 10.12 1.54 -11.89
C ARG A 56 9.73 1.56 -13.36
N ASN A 57 9.59 0.42 -13.97
CA ASN A 57 8.99 0.32 -15.29
C ASN A 57 7.45 0.38 -15.18
N SER A 58 6.95 1.46 -14.59
CA SER A 58 5.52 1.70 -14.35
C SER A 58 5.20 3.18 -14.40
N ALA A 59 4.15 3.53 -15.12
CA ALA A 59 3.62 4.90 -15.18
C ALA A 59 2.76 5.27 -13.95
N ILE A 60 2.44 4.31 -13.07
CA ILE A 60 1.62 4.57 -11.89
C ILE A 60 2.51 5.03 -10.73
N PRO A 61 2.33 6.27 -10.23
CA PRO A 61 3.09 6.77 -9.10
C PRO A 61 2.83 5.99 -7.81
N MET A 62 3.74 6.13 -6.85
CA MET A 62 3.52 5.72 -5.46
C MET A 62 2.89 6.85 -4.67
N LEU A 63 2.23 6.51 -3.57
CA LEU A 63 1.65 7.49 -2.67
C LEU A 63 2.72 8.43 -2.10
N ASP A 64 2.44 9.73 -2.11
CA ASP A 64 3.25 10.70 -1.37
C ASP A 64 2.91 10.61 0.12
N MET A 65 3.84 10.07 0.91
CA MET A 65 3.62 9.77 2.33
C MET A 65 3.99 10.92 3.27
N LYS A 66 4.48 12.07 2.77
CA LYS A 66 5.03 13.16 3.62
C LYS A 66 4.06 13.70 4.66
N ASN A 67 2.76 13.73 4.37
CA ASN A 67 1.75 14.34 5.23
C ASN A 67 0.66 13.36 5.67
N ILE A 68 0.94 12.06 5.67
CA ILE A 68 -0.04 11.05 6.08
C ILE A 68 0.06 10.85 7.59
N PRO A 69 -1.03 11.11 8.35
CA PRO A 69 -1.01 11.01 9.80
C PRO A 69 -1.20 9.56 10.27
N ALA A 70 -0.35 8.66 9.78
CA ALA A 70 -0.41 7.22 10.03
C ALA A 70 1.00 6.65 10.15
N ARG A 71 1.13 5.53 10.85
CA ARG A 71 2.38 4.77 10.89
C ARG A 71 2.47 3.86 9.68
N ILE A 72 3.47 4.06 8.85
CA ILE A 72 3.75 3.23 7.68
C ILE A 72 5.14 2.64 7.82
N GLU A 73 5.21 1.33 7.97
CA GLU A 73 6.46 0.62 8.17
C GLU A 73 7.25 0.47 6.87
N PRO A 74 8.59 0.40 6.94
CA PRO A 74 9.43 0.17 5.77
C PRO A 74 9.03 -1.10 5.01
N GLY A 75 9.06 -1.03 3.67
CA GLY A 75 8.70 -2.15 2.80
C GLY A 75 7.22 -2.26 2.48
N ALA A 76 6.36 -1.40 3.02
CA ALA A 76 4.99 -1.27 2.54
C ALA A 76 4.97 -0.66 1.13
N ILE A 77 4.18 -1.24 0.23
CA ILE A 77 4.03 -0.78 -1.16
C ILE A 77 2.65 -0.16 -1.31
N ILE A 78 2.60 1.16 -1.45
CA ILE A 78 1.33 1.91 -1.51
C ILE A 78 1.29 2.71 -2.80
N ARG A 79 0.32 2.45 -3.66
CA ARG A 79 0.13 3.18 -4.91
C ARG A 79 -0.57 4.51 -4.68
N GLU A 80 -0.41 5.42 -5.65
CA GLU A 80 -1.15 6.67 -5.71
C GLU A 80 -2.66 6.45 -5.58
N GLN A 81 -3.41 7.46 -5.15
CA GLN A 81 -4.85 7.46 -4.88
C GLN A 81 -5.30 6.51 -3.75
N VAL A 82 -4.38 5.92 -3.00
CA VAL A 82 -4.72 5.23 -1.75
C VAL A 82 -5.00 6.27 -0.67
N THR A 83 -6.08 6.06 0.08
CA THR A 83 -6.41 6.89 1.24
C THR A 83 -6.06 6.14 2.52
N VAL A 84 -5.25 6.76 3.38
CA VAL A 84 -4.87 6.20 4.69
C VAL A 84 -5.35 7.15 5.79
N GLY A 85 -6.24 6.66 6.63
CA GLY A 85 -6.84 7.42 7.72
C GLY A 85 -5.87 7.68 8.87
N LYS A 86 -6.23 8.65 9.71
CA LYS A 86 -5.45 9.04 10.90
C LYS A 86 -5.25 7.83 11.84
N ASN A 87 -4.06 7.73 12.42
CA ASN A 87 -3.68 6.66 13.36
C ASN A 87 -3.80 5.24 12.77
N ALA A 88 -3.93 5.10 11.44
CA ALA A 88 -3.82 3.80 10.81
C ALA A 88 -2.38 3.26 10.92
N VAL A 89 -2.25 1.95 10.83
CA VAL A 89 -0.95 1.28 10.86
C VAL A 89 -0.84 0.39 9.63
N ILE A 90 0.15 0.65 8.79
CA ILE A 90 0.47 -0.18 7.63
C ILE A 90 1.80 -0.87 7.92
N MET A 91 1.74 -2.19 8.09
CA MET A 91 2.91 -2.98 8.46
C MET A 91 3.79 -3.30 7.24
N MET A 92 4.99 -3.78 7.52
CA MET A 92 5.98 -4.13 6.51
C MET A 92 5.44 -5.16 5.51
N GLY A 93 5.72 -4.95 4.23
CA GLY A 93 5.31 -5.85 3.14
C GLY A 93 3.83 -5.78 2.77
N ALA A 94 3.03 -4.94 3.41
CA ALA A 94 1.65 -4.72 2.99
C ALA A 94 1.60 -4.06 1.61
N ILE A 95 0.64 -4.47 0.79
CA ILE A 95 0.48 -3.98 -0.60
C ILE A 95 -0.90 -3.36 -0.74
N LEU A 96 -0.94 -2.04 -0.99
CA LEU A 96 -2.18 -1.30 -1.19
C LEU A 96 -2.24 -0.81 -2.63
N ASN A 97 -3.19 -1.33 -3.40
CA ASN A 97 -3.35 -0.98 -4.80
C ASN A 97 -4.17 0.30 -4.97
N ILE A 98 -4.12 0.87 -6.18
CA ILE A 98 -4.75 2.15 -6.52
C ILE A 98 -6.21 2.24 -6.05
N GLY A 99 -6.57 3.36 -5.43
CA GLY A 99 -7.92 3.63 -4.94
C GLY A 99 -8.35 2.84 -3.71
N ALA A 100 -7.46 2.05 -3.09
CA ALA A 100 -7.79 1.40 -1.81
C ALA A 100 -7.96 2.43 -0.69
N VAL A 101 -8.83 2.13 0.26
CA VAL A 101 -9.14 3.01 1.40
C VAL A 101 -8.92 2.26 2.71
N VAL A 102 -8.17 2.88 3.62
CA VAL A 102 -7.95 2.39 4.98
C VAL A 102 -8.48 3.43 5.95
N GLY A 103 -9.46 3.07 6.76
CA GLY A 103 -10.09 3.93 7.75
C GLY A 103 -9.21 4.25 8.95
N GLU A 104 -9.65 5.22 9.74
CA GLU A 104 -8.98 5.69 10.96
C GLU A 104 -8.74 4.53 11.95
N GLY A 105 -7.55 4.47 12.55
CA GLY A 105 -7.20 3.48 13.57
C GLY A 105 -7.14 2.04 13.08
N THR A 106 -7.24 1.80 11.77
CA THR A 106 -7.18 0.47 11.18
C THR A 106 -5.75 0.00 11.01
N MET A 107 -5.52 -1.29 11.29
CA MET A 107 -4.23 -1.95 11.05
C MET A 107 -4.32 -2.86 9.83
N ILE A 108 -3.39 -2.67 8.90
CA ILE A 108 -3.11 -3.59 7.79
C ILE A 108 -1.80 -4.28 8.13
N ASP A 109 -1.88 -5.57 8.47
CA ASP A 109 -0.77 -6.33 9.01
C ASP A 109 0.20 -6.80 7.91
N MET A 110 1.28 -7.44 8.32
CA MET A 110 2.41 -7.82 7.46
C MET A 110 1.98 -8.62 6.23
N GLY A 111 2.40 -8.16 5.06
CA GLY A 111 2.14 -8.86 3.81
C GLY A 111 0.67 -8.92 3.37
N ALA A 112 -0.24 -8.23 4.05
CA ALA A 112 -1.64 -8.17 3.61
C ALA A 112 -1.77 -7.39 2.30
N VAL A 113 -2.73 -7.80 1.46
CA VAL A 113 -2.94 -7.22 0.13
C VAL A 113 -4.34 -6.62 0.06
N LEU A 114 -4.41 -5.32 -0.20
CA LEU A 114 -5.62 -4.62 -0.59
C LEU A 114 -5.59 -4.38 -2.10
N GLY A 115 -6.46 -5.09 -2.81
CA GLY A 115 -6.65 -4.93 -4.24
C GLY A 115 -7.22 -3.55 -4.61
N GLY A 116 -7.27 -3.24 -5.88
CA GLY A 116 -7.76 -1.94 -6.36
C GLY A 116 -9.14 -1.61 -5.81
N ARG A 117 -9.29 -0.41 -5.24
CA ARG A 117 -10.53 0.12 -4.64
C ARG A 117 -11.08 -0.63 -3.42
N ALA A 118 -10.39 -1.66 -2.91
CA ALA A 118 -10.80 -2.32 -1.68
C ALA A 118 -10.90 -1.30 -0.54
N THR A 119 -12.00 -1.32 0.19
CA THR A 119 -12.28 -0.35 1.26
C THR A 119 -12.34 -1.06 2.60
N VAL A 120 -11.56 -0.56 3.56
CA VAL A 120 -11.58 -1.03 4.95
C VAL A 120 -11.98 0.16 5.84
N GLY A 121 -13.00 -0.05 6.64
CA GLY A 121 -13.54 0.92 7.59
C GLY A 121 -12.57 1.24 8.73
N LYS A 122 -13.12 1.86 9.78
CA LYS A 122 -12.37 2.31 10.95
C LYS A 122 -12.18 1.18 11.95
N HIS A 123 -11.11 1.29 12.75
CA HIS A 123 -10.83 0.37 13.86
C HIS A 123 -10.90 -1.11 13.46
N CYS A 124 -10.47 -1.41 12.24
CA CYS A 124 -10.34 -2.77 11.74
C CYS A 124 -8.95 -3.35 11.99
N HIS A 125 -8.85 -4.66 11.89
CA HIS A 125 -7.57 -5.36 11.81
C HIS A 125 -7.61 -6.32 10.63
N VAL A 126 -6.80 -6.08 9.63
CA VAL A 126 -6.59 -6.99 8.50
C VAL A 126 -5.32 -7.76 8.77
N GLY A 127 -5.46 -9.04 9.12
CA GLY A 127 -4.38 -9.91 9.58
C GLY A 127 -3.32 -10.21 8.53
N ALA A 128 -2.18 -10.66 8.98
CA ALA A 128 -1.02 -10.92 8.14
C ALA A 128 -1.34 -11.85 6.95
N GLY A 129 -0.87 -11.49 5.77
CA GLY A 129 -1.09 -12.24 4.55
C GLY A 129 -2.53 -12.31 4.05
N ALA A 130 -3.48 -11.61 4.68
CA ALA A 130 -4.86 -11.58 4.19
C ALA A 130 -4.96 -10.86 2.85
N VAL A 131 -5.89 -11.29 2.00
CA VAL A 131 -6.11 -10.72 0.68
C VAL A 131 -7.55 -10.22 0.57
N LEU A 132 -7.71 -8.92 0.36
CA LEU A 132 -8.97 -8.32 -0.06
C LEU A 132 -8.88 -8.10 -1.57
N ALA A 133 -9.63 -8.89 -2.34
CA ALA A 133 -9.55 -8.86 -3.80
C ALA A 133 -9.93 -7.47 -4.33
N GLY A 134 -9.23 -7.05 -5.35
CA GLY A 134 -9.48 -5.76 -5.98
C GLY A 134 -10.30 -5.90 -7.24
N VAL A 135 -11.00 -4.84 -7.60
CA VAL A 135 -11.65 -4.72 -8.88
C VAL A 135 -11.20 -3.44 -9.56
N VAL A 136 -10.55 -3.60 -10.70
CA VAL A 136 -10.18 -2.51 -11.60
C VAL A 136 -10.99 -2.66 -12.88
N GLU A 137 -11.20 -3.87 -13.34
CA GLU A 137 -11.92 -4.22 -14.57
C GLU A 137 -13.00 -5.28 -14.30
N PRO A 138 -14.25 -5.02 -14.70
CA PRO A 138 -14.78 -3.77 -15.21
C PRO A 138 -14.93 -2.70 -14.11
N ALA A 139 -14.87 -1.42 -14.48
CA ALA A 139 -14.98 -0.31 -13.51
C ALA A 139 -16.31 -0.30 -12.73
N SER A 140 -17.34 -0.94 -13.28
CA SER A 140 -18.67 -1.12 -12.65
C SER A 140 -18.72 -2.21 -11.57
N ALA A 141 -17.70 -3.07 -11.50
CA ALA A 141 -17.70 -4.15 -10.50
C ALA A 141 -17.53 -3.58 -9.09
N THR A 142 -18.20 -4.19 -8.12
CA THR A 142 -18.16 -3.79 -6.72
C THR A 142 -16.85 -4.24 -6.08
N PRO A 143 -16.08 -3.35 -5.45
CA PRO A 143 -14.89 -3.74 -4.68
C PRO A 143 -15.28 -4.46 -3.39
N VAL A 144 -14.29 -5.08 -2.74
CA VAL A 144 -14.47 -5.54 -1.36
C VAL A 144 -14.71 -4.34 -0.44
N ILE A 145 -15.71 -4.45 0.41
CA ILE A 145 -16.04 -3.46 1.43
C ILE A 145 -16.03 -4.13 2.80
N VAL A 146 -15.13 -3.70 3.65
CA VAL A 146 -15.04 -4.10 5.05
C VAL A 146 -15.53 -2.91 5.88
N GLU A 147 -16.60 -3.10 6.65
CA GLU A 147 -17.15 -2.07 7.54
C GLU A 147 -16.31 -1.88 8.80
N ASP A 148 -16.78 -1.05 9.74
CA ASP A 148 -16.02 -0.69 10.93
C ASP A 148 -15.90 -1.86 11.93
N ASN A 149 -14.86 -1.85 12.75
CA ASN A 149 -14.59 -2.79 13.84
C ASN A 149 -14.47 -4.27 13.42
N VAL A 150 -14.13 -4.52 12.17
CA VAL A 150 -13.99 -5.89 11.63
C VAL A 150 -12.59 -6.43 11.89
N LEU A 151 -12.52 -7.73 12.23
CA LEU A 151 -11.28 -8.48 12.24
C LEU A 151 -11.26 -9.48 11.08
N ILE A 152 -10.28 -9.33 10.20
CA ILE A 152 -9.92 -10.30 9.17
C ILE A 152 -8.72 -11.09 9.66
N GLY A 153 -8.87 -12.39 9.85
CA GLY A 153 -7.81 -13.27 10.32
C GLY A 153 -6.68 -13.45 9.30
N ALA A 154 -5.53 -13.85 9.79
CA ALA A 154 -4.35 -14.07 8.93
C ALA A 154 -4.64 -15.05 7.78
N ASN A 155 -4.09 -14.76 6.60
CA ASN A 155 -4.26 -15.54 5.38
C ASN A 155 -5.72 -15.76 4.93
N ALA A 156 -6.67 -14.97 5.44
CA ALA A 156 -8.04 -15.00 4.92
C ALA A 156 -8.09 -14.32 3.54
N VAL A 157 -8.98 -14.80 2.70
CA VAL A 157 -9.24 -14.22 1.37
C VAL A 157 -10.69 -13.77 1.30
N VAL A 158 -10.91 -12.54 0.87
CA VAL A 158 -12.24 -12.01 0.55
C VAL A 158 -12.28 -11.70 -0.93
N ILE A 159 -13.16 -12.38 -1.68
CA ILE A 159 -13.28 -12.15 -3.12
C ILE A 159 -14.00 -10.83 -3.43
N GLU A 160 -13.84 -10.35 -4.64
CA GLU A 160 -14.53 -9.15 -5.13
C GLU A 160 -16.04 -9.22 -4.98
N GLY A 161 -16.68 -8.09 -4.78
CA GLY A 161 -18.13 -7.96 -4.59
C GLY A 161 -18.62 -8.21 -3.17
N CYS A 162 -17.81 -8.82 -2.31
CA CYS A 162 -18.24 -9.14 -0.94
C CYS A 162 -18.19 -7.92 -0.02
N ARG A 163 -19.21 -7.81 0.84
CA ARG A 163 -19.28 -6.89 1.98
C ARG A 163 -19.15 -7.63 3.29
N ILE A 164 -18.27 -7.16 4.15
CA ILE A 164 -18.09 -7.68 5.51
C ILE A 164 -18.72 -6.66 6.46
N GLY A 165 -19.85 -7.03 7.07
CA GLY A 165 -20.60 -6.17 7.98
C GLY A 165 -19.82 -5.82 9.25
N HIS A 166 -20.16 -4.70 9.86
CA HIS A 166 -19.48 -4.17 11.03
C HIS A 166 -19.41 -5.19 12.18
N ASP A 167 -18.35 -5.12 12.97
CA ASP A 167 -18.10 -6.01 14.10
C ASP A 167 -17.97 -7.50 13.76
N ALA A 168 -17.98 -7.88 12.49
CA ALA A 168 -17.78 -9.27 12.06
C ALA A 168 -16.33 -9.72 12.28
N VAL A 169 -16.18 -11.04 12.34
CA VAL A 169 -14.87 -11.71 12.44
C VAL A 169 -14.78 -12.75 11.34
N VAL A 170 -13.78 -12.60 10.48
CA VAL A 170 -13.39 -13.62 9.51
C VAL A 170 -12.21 -14.39 10.10
N ALA A 171 -12.39 -15.68 10.29
CA ALA A 171 -11.35 -16.53 10.87
C ALA A 171 -10.13 -16.66 9.95
N ALA A 172 -8.96 -16.94 10.53
CA ALA A 172 -7.74 -17.16 9.78
C ALA A 172 -7.91 -18.26 8.73
N GLY A 173 -7.36 -18.05 7.53
CA GLY A 173 -7.43 -18.98 6.41
C GLY A 173 -8.81 -19.15 5.77
N ALA A 174 -9.80 -18.37 6.16
CA ALA A 174 -11.14 -18.43 5.57
C ALA A 174 -11.16 -17.83 4.16
N VAL A 175 -11.99 -18.39 3.27
CA VAL A 175 -12.24 -17.85 1.93
C VAL A 175 -13.68 -17.37 1.86
N VAL A 176 -13.89 -16.07 1.93
CA VAL A 176 -15.19 -15.42 1.89
C VAL A 176 -15.61 -15.21 0.44
N VAL A 177 -16.75 -15.80 0.08
CA VAL A 177 -17.32 -15.78 -1.28
C VAL A 177 -18.71 -15.15 -1.34
N GLU A 178 -19.25 -14.73 -0.20
CA GLU A 178 -20.56 -14.09 -0.04
C GLU A 178 -20.49 -13.03 1.05
N ASP A 179 -21.46 -12.13 1.09
CA ASP A 179 -21.56 -11.11 2.12
C ASP A 179 -21.60 -11.72 3.54
N VAL A 180 -20.94 -11.07 4.47
CA VAL A 180 -20.92 -11.47 5.88
C VAL A 180 -21.78 -10.49 6.69
N ALA A 181 -22.77 -11.01 7.37
CA ALA A 181 -23.65 -10.19 8.21
C ALA A 181 -22.90 -9.55 9.39
N PRO A 182 -23.32 -8.37 9.86
CA PRO A 182 -22.73 -7.74 11.05
C PRO A 182 -22.73 -8.67 12.27
N ASN A 183 -21.77 -8.50 13.16
CA ASN A 183 -21.66 -9.26 14.43
C ASN A 183 -21.61 -10.78 14.26
N THR A 184 -21.16 -11.29 13.12
CA THR A 184 -21.03 -12.74 12.90
C THR A 184 -19.57 -13.17 12.82
N VAL A 185 -19.33 -14.43 13.12
CA VAL A 185 -18.04 -15.10 12.95
C VAL A 185 -18.16 -16.10 11.82
N VAL A 186 -17.34 -15.95 10.78
CA VAL A 186 -17.28 -16.86 9.65
C VAL A 186 -15.94 -17.58 9.60
N ALA A 187 -15.94 -18.83 9.13
CA ALA A 187 -14.72 -19.64 8.97
C ALA A 187 -14.88 -20.66 7.84
N GLY A 188 -13.76 -21.18 7.36
CA GLY A 188 -13.66 -22.24 6.37
C GLY A 188 -13.46 -21.79 4.94
N CYS A 189 -13.42 -22.75 4.04
CA CYS A 189 -13.26 -22.56 2.59
C CYS A 189 -14.28 -23.47 1.86
N PRO A 190 -15.39 -22.91 1.32
CA PRO A 190 -15.82 -21.52 1.46
C PRO A 190 -16.24 -21.17 2.90
N ALA A 191 -16.11 -19.91 3.27
CA ALA A 191 -16.46 -19.43 4.61
C ALA A 191 -17.96 -19.60 4.88
N ARG A 192 -18.31 -20.03 6.10
CA ARG A 192 -19.69 -20.13 6.59
C ARG A 192 -19.81 -19.53 7.97
N VAL A 193 -20.98 -19.02 8.28
CA VAL A 193 -21.27 -18.53 9.64
C VAL A 193 -21.17 -19.68 10.63
N ILE A 194 -20.31 -19.53 11.63
CA ILE A 194 -20.14 -20.51 12.71
C ILE A 194 -20.84 -20.09 13.99
N LYS A 195 -20.99 -18.77 14.21
CA LYS A 195 -21.74 -18.24 15.36
C LYS A 195 -21.96 -16.73 15.21
N VAL A 196 -22.85 -16.19 16.04
CA VAL A 196 -22.90 -14.76 16.35
C VAL A 196 -21.73 -14.41 17.30
N LYS A 197 -21.16 -13.22 17.17
CA LYS A 197 -20.07 -12.74 18.02
C LYS A 197 -20.55 -12.61 19.46
N ASP A 198 -19.98 -13.39 20.35
CA ASP A 198 -20.22 -13.36 21.78
C ASP A 198 -19.16 -12.55 22.53
N ASP A 199 -19.37 -12.26 23.82
CA ASP A 199 -18.45 -11.49 24.66
C ASP A 199 -17.05 -12.13 24.72
N LYS A 200 -16.98 -13.46 24.70
CA LYS A 200 -15.71 -14.19 24.67
C LYS A 200 -14.96 -13.95 23.37
N THR A 201 -15.66 -13.88 22.24
CA THR A 201 -15.06 -13.55 20.95
C THR A 201 -14.66 -12.08 20.91
N ALA A 202 -15.53 -11.18 21.40
CA ALA A 202 -15.23 -9.75 21.47
C ALA A 202 -13.97 -9.47 22.28
N SER A 203 -13.81 -10.10 23.44
CA SER A 203 -12.59 -9.93 24.25
C SER A 203 -11.32 -10.46 23.56
N LYS A 204 -11.42 -11.54 22.79
CA LYS A 204 -10.29 -12.14 22.06
C LYS A 204 -9.93 -11.36 20.77
N THR A 205 -10.85 -10.59 20.25
CA THR A 205 -10.67 -9.79 19.03
C THR A 205 -10.55 -8.29 19.32
N ALA A 206 -10.48 -7.91 20.60
CA ALA A 206 -10.31 -6.54 21.02
C ALA A 206 -8.99 -5.96 20.51
N LEU A 207 -9.04 -4.74 20.00
CA LEU A 207 -7.87 -4.04 19.51
C LEU A 207 -7.05 -3.48 20.67
N VAL A 208 -5.74 -3.46 20.50
CA VAL A 208 -4.81 -2.84 21.46
C VAL A 208 -4.47 -1.44 20.95
N ASP A 209 -5.13 -0.42 21.45
CA ASP A 209 -4.98 0.96 21.00
C ASP A 209 -3.54 1.50 21.11
N ALA A 210 -2.78 1.01 22.10
CA ALA A 210 -1.38 1.39 22.26
C ALA A 210 -0.51 1.10 21.03
N LEU A 211 -0.86 0.09 20.23
CA LEU A 211 -0.16 -0.27 19.00
C LEU A 211 -0.46 0.69 17.84
N ARG A 212 -1.47 1.55 17.98
CA ARG A 212 -1.94 2.50 16.96
C ARG A 212 -1.55 3.94 17.27
N LYS A 213 -1.07 4.20 18.48
CA LYS A 213 -0.55 5.53 18.83
C LYS A 213 0.85 5.68 18.24
N LEU A 214 1.04 6.73 17.46
CA LEU A 214 2.34 7.19 16.97
C LEU A 214 3.17 7.76 18.12
#